data_788e551031ae03aa202dc64abc8af58b
#
_entry.id   788e551031ae03aa202dc64abc8af58b
#
_cell.length_a   1.000
_cell.length_b   1.000
_cell.length_c   1.000
_cell.angle_alpha   90.00
_cell.angle_beta   90.00
_cell.angle_gamma   90.00
#
_symmetry.space_group_name_H-M   'P 1'
#
loop_
_entity.id
_entity.type
_entity.pdbx_description
1 polymer ?
#
loop_
_entity_poly.entity_id
_entity_poly.type
_entity_poly.pdbx_seq_one_letter_code
_entity_poly.pdbx_strand_id
1 'polypeptide(L)'
;VNARHNGAAFDRRTFLRAAAATGGAGALALLAAGCATGGAGSNPNSVSIWGVTGTFVPFQTKVINQFKQLHPEIDVRVNQVPSQGTGDATSVITAVRGGTAPDLWLLDRFSAAQYAAIGLIEPIDELIDEFEDVSKEEFLSSWLGFTVGELTYQGKTYGLPHDTDARGMFVNRTMLRDAGLDLDEFDWEQNGPVTMDRMAEVSDKLTKKEGGNYSKMGLLPWYGEGWPFTWGLGLGASYFDQADSQMTMDSGSVKKIYEFYDEWAQRYGYRAADTFIATYEPTGHPPGQTAFLANRMAFMVSVPSTIQTFDNYGPKDLDWSVAYLPTQAAGDDKYTWSGGFALCLPKGSKKNKAVWELMKYFTGKRGQETYMVPATSVPSNIAALKDPKGSAKSIRFFVESMPDSTCRPPLPVGGAWWDSLADARSSVLLGTASPQEAVERAQARVNPMMQTYSPFKLPKDYDKVRV
;
A
#
# COMPACT_ATOMS: atom_id res chain seq x y z
N VAL A 1 -33.46 29.91 -34.17
CA VAL A 1 -34.61 29.04 -33.98
C VAL A 1 -34.43 28.34 -32.64
N ASN A 2 -35.23 28.78 -31.65
CA ASN A 2 -35.23 28.31 -30.28
C ASN A 2 -35.89 26.91 -30.19
N ALA A 3 -35.24 25.96 -29.58
CA ALA A 3 -35.88 24.74 -29.04
C ALA A 3 -35.64 24.70 -27.52
N ARG A 4 -36.69 24.97 -26.75
CA ARG A 4 -36.77 24.82 -25.31
C ARG A 4 -36.88 23.33 -24.98
N HIS A 5 -35.95 22.78 -24.17
CA HIS A 5 -36.14 21.47 -23.53
C HIS A 5 -36.81 21.68 -22.18
N ASN A 6 -38.04 21.21 -22.08
CA ASN A 6 -38.77 21.05 -20.83
C ASN A 6 -38.20 19.85 -20.06
N GLY A 7 -37.46 20.09 -19.01
CA GLY A 7 -37.10 19.11 -18.00
C GLY A 7 -38.27 18.94 -17.02
N ALA A 8 -38.95 17.81 -17.07
CA ALA A 8 -39.93 17.43 -16.05
C ALA A 8 -39.19 17.05 -14.76
N ALA A 9 -39.31 17.87 -13.72
CA ALA A 9 -38.85 17.56 -12.39
C ALA A 9 -39.73 16.42 -11.80
N PHE A 10 -39.15 15.27 -11.50
CA PHE A 10 -39.80 14.20 -10.76
C PHE A 10 -39.95 14.62 -9.29
N ASP A 11 -41.18 14.88 -8.86
CA ASP A 11 -41.53 15.23 -7.48
C ASP A 11 -41.56 13.94 -6.62
N ARG A 12 -40.83 13.95 -5.48
CA ARG A 12 -40.78 12.87 -4.48
C ARG A 12 -42.16 12.40 -3.99
N ARG A 13 -43.19 13.30 -4.04
CA ARG A 13 -44.57 12.94 -3.64
C ARG A 13 -45.27 12.10 -4.66
N THR A 14 -44.94 12.19 -5.93
CA THR A 14 -45.51 11.36 -7.01
C THR A 14 -44.98 9.93 -6.97
N PHE A 15 -43.72 9.74 -6.59
CA PHE A 15 -43.11 8.42 -6.39
C PHE A 15 -43.72 7.63 -5.22
N LEU A 16 -44.04 8.31 -4.12
CA LEU A 16 -44.64 7.68 -2.95
C LEU A 16 -46.15 7.34 -3.14
N ARG A 17 -46.83 8.01 -4.05
CA ARG A 17 -48.23 7.70 -4.36
C ARG A 17 -48.40 6.54 -5.36
N ALA A 18 -47.42 6.32 -6.23
CA ALA A 18 -47.39 5.19 -7.16
C ALA A 18 -47.09 3.85 -6.44
N ALA A 19 -46.37 3.88 -5.33
CA ALA A 19 -46.04 2.69 -4.53
C ALA A 19 -47.20 2.19 -3.63
N ALA A 20 -48.23 3.02 -3.42
CA ALA A 20 -49.36 2.67 -2.55
C ALA A 20 -50.57 2.07 -3.28
N ALA A 21 -50.57 1.99 -4.62
CA ALA A 21 -51.75 1.60 -5.43
C ALA A 21 -51.69 0.18 -6.01
N THR A 22 -50.64 -0.59 -5.76
CA THR A 22 -50.59 -2.01 -6.19
C THR A 22 -50.45 -2.93 -4.98
N GLY A 23 -51.60 -3.47 -4.59
CA GLY A 23 -51.91 -4.67 -3.85
C GLY A 23 -50.92 -5.18 -2.81
N GLY A 24 -51.24 -4.89 -1.54
CA GLY A 24 -50.60 -5.51 -0.40
C GLY A 24 -50.77 -7.03 -0.38
N ALA A 25 -49.89 -7.66 0.35
CA ALA A 25 -49.74 -9.01 0.87
C ALA A 25 -48.60 -9.86 0.30
N GLY A 26 -48.12 -9.59 -0.93
CA GLY A 26 -46.99 -10.38 -1.48
C GLY A 26 -45.58 -9.78 -1.27
N ALA A 27 -45.48 -8.47 -1.09
CA ALA A 27 -44.20 -7.76 -1.01
C ALA A 27 -43.55 -7.77 0.38
N LEU A 28 -44.33 -7.99 1.44
CA LEU A 28 -43.78 -8.07 2.82
C LEU A 28 -43.14 -9.44 3.12
N ALA A 29 -43.49 -10.49 2.39
CA ALA A 29 -42.89 -11.81 2.56
C ALA A 29 -41.48 -11.91 1.92
N LEU A 30 -41.17 -11.10 0.90
CA LEU A 30 -39.84 -11.06 0.26
C LEU A 30 -38.82 -10.19 0.99
N LEU A 31 -39.26 -9.18 1.76
CA LEU A 31 -38.43 -8.38 2.62
C LEU A 31 -38.07 -9.06 3.95
N ALA A 32 -38.94 -9.98 4.42
CA ALA A 32 -38.65 -10.79 5.60
C ALA A 32 -37.77 -12.00 5.29
N ALA A 33 -37.67 -12.45 4.05
CA ALA A 33 -36.78 -13.54 3.64
C ALA A 33 -35.32 -13.07 3.46
N GLY A 34 -35.07 -11.75 3.32
CA GLY A 34 -33.71 -11.15 3.24
C GLY A 34 -33.03 -10.95 4.59
N CYS A 35 -33.80 -10.95 5.70
CA CYS A 35 -33.23 -10.78 7.05
C CYS A 35 -33.06 -12.07 7.86
N ALA A 36 -33.47 -13.24 7.28
CA ALA A 36 -33.47 -14.52 8.00
C ALA A 36 -32.28 -15.43 7.68
N THR A 37 -31.16 -14.88 7.11
CA THR A 37 -29.93 -15.67 6.91
C THR A 37 -28.87 -15.42 7.99
N GLY A 38 -29.21 -14.76 9.08
CA GLY A 38 -28.37 -14.58 10.24
C GLY A 38 -28.86 -15.40 11.42
N GLY A 39 -28.69 -16.75 11.43
CA GLY A 39 -28.99 -17.47 12.65
C GLY A 39 -29.45 -18.91 12.56
N ALA A 40 -29.18 -19.63 11.49
CA ALA A 40 -29.42 -21.08 11.46
C ALA A 40 -28.12 -21.79 11.07
N GLY A 41 -27.46 -22.41 12.06
CA GLY A 41 -26.41 -23.40 11.87
C GLY A 41 -25.24 -22.93 10.99
N SER A 42 -24.48 -21.94 11.46
CA SER A 42 -23.24 -21.61 10.75
C SER A 42 -22.35 -22.85 10.77
N ASN A 43 -22.13 -23.45 9.61
CA ASN A 43 -21.13 -24.50 9.48
C ASN A 43 -19.83 -23.99 10.13
N PRO A 44 -19.33 -24.63 11.22
CA PRO A 44 -18.13 -24.18 11.91
C PRO A 44 -16.92 -24.16 10.98
N ASN A 45 -16.95 -24.93 9.91
CA ASN A 45 -15.93 -25.01 8.88
C ASN A 45 -16.15 -24.03 7.72
N SER A 46 -17.13 -23.12 7.78
CA SER A 46 -17.26 -22.04 6.79
C SER A 46 -16.41 -20.84 7.21
N VAL A 47 -15.52 -20.39 6.33
CA VAL A 47 -14.62 -19.25 6.52
C VAL A 47 -14.89 -18.19 5.47
N SER A 48 -15.19 -16.96 5.91
CA SER A 48 -15.36 -15.80 5.04
C SER A 48 -14.14 -14.92 5.04
N ILE A 49 -13.68 -14.50 3.84
CA ILE A 49 -12.55 -13.59 3.67
C ILE A 49 -12.96 -12.35 2.87
N TRP A 50 -12.62 -11.17 3.39
CA TRP A 50 -12.81 -9.89 2.75
C TRP A 50 -11.47 -9.23 2.38
N GLY A 51 -11.49 -8.25 1.46
CA GLY A 51 -10.31 -7.51 1.02
C GLY A 51 -9.58 -8.12 -0.17
N VAL A 52 -10.06 -9.24 -0.70
CA VAL A 52 -9.55 -9.83 -1.95
C VAL A 52 -10.12 -9.05 -3.13
N THR A 53 -9.39 -8.07 -3.62
CA THR A 53 -9.87 -7.13 -4.65
C THR A 53 -8.82 -6.79 -5.71
N GLY A 54 -9.23 -6.09 -6.76
CA GLY A 54 -8.33 -5.55 -7.77
C GLY A 54 -7.72 -6.58 -8.72
N THR A 55 -6.59 -6.23 -9.29
CA THR A 55 -5.87 -7.04 -10.31
C THR A 55 -5.30 -8.35 -9.76
N PHE A 56 -5.19 -8.48 -8.44
CA PHE A 56 -4.66 -9.67 -7.76
C PHE A 56 -5.69 -10.76 -7.49
N VAL A 57 -6.99 -10.47 -7.69
CA VAL A 57 -8.08 -11.44 -7.46
C VAL A 57 -7.84 -12.80 -8.13
N PRO A 58 -7.39 -12.90 -9.39
CA PRO A 58 -7.15 -14.20 -10.03
C PRO A 58 -6.09 -15.04 -9.31
N PHE A 59 -5.02 -14.40 -8.83
CA PHE A 59 -3.92 -15.07 -8.14
C PHE A 59 -4.33 -15.54 -6.75
N GLN A 60 -5.01 -14.68 -5.99
CA GLN A 60 -5.54 -15.01 -4.66
C GLN A 60 -6.61 -16.11 -4.75
N THR A 61 -7.45 -16.08 -5.78
CA THR A 61 -8.42 -17.15 -6.06
C THR A 61 -7.73 -18.49 -6.31
N LYS A 62 -6.59 -18.50 -6.99
CA LYS A 62 -5.78 -19.71 -7.20
C LYS A 62 -5.29 -20.31 -5.88
N VAL A 63 -4.79 -19.48 -4.97
CA VAL A 63 -4.38 -19.90 -3.62
C VAL A 63 -5.55 -20.55 -2.87
N ILE A 64 -6.72 -19.90 -2.88
CA ILE A 64 -7.92 -20.39 -2.21
C ILE A 64 -8.40 -21.72 -2.82
N ASN A 65 -8.36 -21.86 -4.14
CA ASN A 65 -8.76 -23.10 -4.80
C ASN A 65 -7.82 -24.26 -4.46
N GLN A 66 -6.51 -24.01 -4.36
CA GLN A 66 -5.56 -25.01 -3.89
C GLN A 66 -5.80 -25.40 -2.43
N PHE A 67 -6.09 -24.42 -1.56
CA PHE A 67 -6.47 -24.70 -0.18
C PHE A 67 -7.71 -25.60 -0.09
N LYS A 68 -8.77 -25.29 -0.85
CA LYS A 68 -10.00 -26.11 -0.91
C LYS A 68 -9.76 -27.57 -1.37
N GLN A 69 -8.77 -27.80 -2.22
CA GLN A 69 -8.41 -29.15 -2.64
C GLN A 69 -7.74 -29.95 -1.51
N LEU A 70 -6.97 -29.27 -0.64
CA LEU A 70 -6.29 -29.86 0.51
C LEU A 70 -7.22 -30.02 1.72
N HIS A 71 -8.18 -29.12 1.84
CA HIS A 71 -9.14 -29.03 2.95
C HIS A 71 -10.57 -28.99 2.43
N PRO A 72 -11.06 -30.07 1.79
CA PRO A 72 -12.41 -30.11 1.19
C PRO A 72 -13.53 -29.95 2.22
N GLU A 73 -13.24 -30.17 3.51
CA GLU A 73 -14.17 -29.98 4.62
C GLU A 73 -14.37 -28.51 4.99
N ILE A 74 -13.50 -27.58 4.50
CA ILE A 74 -13.57 -26.15 4.80
C ILE A 74 -14.18 -25.39 3.62
N ASP A 75 -15.36 -24.76 3.86
CA ASP A 75 -16.03 -23.91 2.88
C ASP A 75 -15.50 -22.48 2.94
N VAL A 76 -14.68 -22.06 1.97
CA VAL A 76 -14.13 -20.70 1.90
C VAL A 76 -15.00 -19.82 1.01
N ARG A 77 -15.48 -18.70 1.56
CA ARG A 77 -16.30 -17.69 0.89
C ARG A 77 -15.52 -16.39 0.75
N VAL A 78 -15.29 -15.95 -0.48
CA VAL A 78 -14.63 -14.70 -0.80
C VAL A 78 -15.64 -13.64 -1.13
N ASN A 79 -15.68 -12.56 -0.35
CA ASN A 79 -16.47 -11.39 -0.67
C ASN A 79 -15.53 -10.27 -1.15
N GLN A 80 -15.74 -9.85 -2.38
CA GLN A 80 -15.00 -8.72 -2.97
C GLN A 80 -15.52 -7.40 -2.42
N VAL A 81 -15.40 -7.22 -1.11
CA VAL A 81 -15.67 -5.92 -0.49
C VAL A 81 -14.41 -5.07 -0.67
N PRO A 82 -14.49 -3.90 -1.30
CA PRO A 82 -13.36 -3.03 -1.41
C PRO A 82 -12.84 -2.68 0.00
N SER A 83 -11.64 -3.12 0.31
CA SER A 83 -10.83 -2.54 1.38
C SER A 83 -9.72 -1.80 0.67
N GLN A 84 -9.93 -0.54 0.40
CA GLN A 84 -8.95 0.24 -0.33
C GLN A 84 -7.89 0.75 0.61
N GLY A 85 -6.70 0.17 0.54
CA GLY A 85 -5.48 0.75 1.06
C GLY A 85 -5.52 1.14 2.55
N THR A 86 -4.78 2.14 2.88
CA THR A 86 -4.58 2.68 4.23
C THR A 86 -5.80 3.38 4.85
N GLY A 87 -6.97 3.44 4.17
CA GLY A 87 -7.97 4.43 4.59
C GLY A 87 -9.40 3.97 4.80
N ASP A 88 -9.92 2.98 4.09
CA ASP A 88 -11.36 2.72 4.16
C ASP A 88 -11.72 1.38 4.82
N ALA A 89 -11.82 1.41 6.15
CA ALA A 89 -12.39 0.32 6.92
C ALA A 89 -13.91 0.43 7.11
N THR A 90 -14.59 1.36 6.45
CA THR A 90 -16.01 1.66 6.68
C THR A 90 -16.91 0.42 6.58
N SER A 91 -16.69 -0.41 5.55
CA SER A 91 -17.45 -1.64 5.36
C SER A 91 -17.20 -2.64 6.50
N VAL A 92 -15.94 -2.81 6.91
CA VAL A 92 -15.58 -3.72 8.02
C VAL A 92 -16.09 -3.18 9.36
N ILE A 93 -15.96 -1.89 9.62
CA ILE A 93 -16.50 -1.23 10.82
C ILE A 93 -18.01 -1.45 10.91
N THR A 94 -18.72 -1.28 9.80
CA THR A 94 -20.18 -1.48 9.72
C THR A 94 -20.54 -2.93 9.98
N ALA A 95 -19.83 -3.88 9.38
CA ALA A 95 -20.05 -5.31 9.58
C ALA A 95 -19.76 -5.76 11.01
N VAL A 96 -18.67 -5.27 11.62
CA VAL A 96 -18.33 -5.54 13.03
C VAL A 96 -19.44 -5.03 13.95
N ARG A 97 -19.91 -3.80 13.74
CA ARG A 97 -21.01 -3.22 14.53
C ARG A 97 -22.33 -3.96 14.34
N GLY A 98 -22.56 -4.50 13.14
CA GLY A 98 -23.75 -5.26 12.79
C GLY A 98 -23.69 -6.75 13.17
N GLY A 99 -22.59 -7.24 13.74
CA GLY A 99 -22.40 -8.66 14.07
C GLY A 99 -22.28 -9.58 12.84
N THR A 100 -21.85 -9.02 11.69
CA THR A 100 -21.69 -9.72 10.40
C THR A 100 -20.26 -9.61 9.87
N ALA A 101 -19.29 -9.45 10.78
CA ALA A 101 -17.88 -9.36 10.42
C ALA A 101 -17.42 -10.60 9.63
N PRO A 102 -16.48 -10.45 8.67
CA PRO A 102 -15.82 -11.59 8.05
C PRO A 102 -14.93 -12.31 9.07
N ASP A 103 -14.61 -13.56 8.79
CA ASP A 103 -13.66 -14.32 9.63
C ASP A 103 -12.22 -13.85 9.41
N LEU A 104 -11.88 -13.47 8.17
CA LEU A 104 -10.56 -12.94 7.80
C LEU A 104 -10.71 -11.68 6.96
N TRP A 105 -9.79 -10.74 7.18
CA TRP A 105 -9.67 -9.50 6.42
C TRP A 105 -8.25 -9.31 5.90
N LEU A 106 -8.11 -9.20 4.58
CA LEU A 106 -6.85 -8.82 3.95
C LEU A 106 -6.68 -7.30 4.05
N LEU A 107 -5.75 -6.87 4.89
CA LEU A 107 -5.55 -5.50 5.35
C LEU A 107 -4.14 -5.03 5.01
N ASP A 108 -3.96 -3.75 4.62
CA ASP A 108 -2.62 -3.13 4.59
C ASP A 108 -2.01 -3.18 6.01
N ARG A 109 -0.84 -3.80 6.15
CA ARG A 109 -0.17 -4.00 7.44
C ARG A 109 -0.01 -2.72 8.25
N PHE A 110 0.26 -1.61 7.57
CA PHE A 110 0.40 -0.30 8.20
C PHE A 110 -0.80 0.13 9.04
N SER A 111 -1.99 -0.29 8.65
CA SER A 111 -3.22 0.07 9.36
C SER A 111 -3.50 -0.81 10.59
N ALA A 112 -2.74 -1.90 10.78
CA ALA A 112 -3.03 -2.88 11.82
C ALA A 112 -2.94 -2.28 13.23
N ALA A 113 -1.90 -1.50 13.54
CA ALA A 113 -1.76 -0.88 14.87
C ALA A 113 -2.91 0.09 15.18
N GLN A 114 -3.36 0.87 14.19
CA GLN A 114 -4.50 1.78 14.34
C GLN A 114 -5.80 1.01 14.59
N TYR A 115 -6.05 -0.07 13.85
CA TYR A 115 -7.27 -0.85 14.02
C TYR A 115 -7.25 -1.73 15.26
N ALA A 116 -6.08 -2.18 15.70
CA ALA A 116 -5.88 -2.81 16.99
C ALA A 116 -6.18 -1.84 18.14
N ALA A 117 -5.69 -0.61 18.04
CA ALA A 117 -5.87 0.42 19.07
C ALA A 117 -7.35 0.79 19.30
N ILE A 118 -8.18 0.78 18.26
CA ILE A 118 -9.62 1.02 18.36
C ILE A 118 -10.45 -0.26 18.56
N GLY A 119 -9.79 -1.42 18.69
CA GLY A 119 -10.45 -2.71 18.90
C GLY A 119 -11.28 -3.21 17.72
N LEU A 120 -10.92 -2.83 16.50
CA LEU A 120 -11.59 -3.30 15.27
C LEU A 120 -11.09 -4.69 14.84
N ILE A 121 -9.82 -5.00 15.11
CA ILE A 121 -9.21 -6.31 14.90
C ILE A 121 -8.75 -6.92 16.22
N GLU A 122 -8.65 -8.24 16.26
CA GLU A 122 -8.28 -9.01 17.43
C GLU A 122 -6.90 -9.65 17.28
N PRO A 123 -6.17 -9.88 18.40
CA PRO A 123 -4.88 -10.55 18.34
C PRO A 123 -5.03 -12.02 17.96
N ILE A 124 -3.98 -12.57 17.32
CA ILE A 124 -3.89 -13.97 16.90
C ILE A 124 -3.13 -14.85 17.90
N ASP A 125 -2.62 -14.27 18.98
CA ASP A 125 -1.77 -14.96 19.98
C ASP A 125 -2.44 -16.22 20.52
N GLU A 126 -3.74 -16.15 20.86
CA GLU A 126 -4.51 -17.30 21.35
C GLU A 126 -4.60 -18.45 20.31
N LEU A 127 -4.65 -18.12 19.01
CA LEU A 127 -4.67 -19.16 17.96
C LEU A 127 -3.29 -19.82 17.80
N ILE A 128 -2.22 -19.06 17.99
CA ILE A 128 -0.87 -19.63 18.00
C ILE A 128 -0.74 -20.60 19.19
N ASP A 129 -1.11 -20.16 20.38
CA ASP A 129 -1.03 -20.97 21.59
C ASP A 129 -1.91 -22.23 21.53
N GLU A 130 -3.07 -22.18 20.86
CA GLU A 130 -4.01 -23.30 20.75
C GLU A 130 -3.63 -24.31 19.66
N PHE A 131 -3.08 -23.84 18.52
CA PHE A 131 -2.96 -24.67 17.32
C PHE A 131 -1.53 -24.95 16.87
N GLU A 132 -0.51 -24.35 17.51
CA GLU A 132 0.90 -24.57 17.17
C GLU A 132 1.65 -25.21 18.35
N ASP A 133 2.55 -26.16 18.01
CA ASP A 133 3.37 -26.87 19.01
C ASP A 133 4.68 -26.15 19.34
N VAL A 134 4.85 -24.90 18.88
CA VAL A 134 6.06 -24.08 19.05
C VAL A 134 5.72 -22.74 19.72
N SER A 135 6.74 -22.05 20.25
CA SER A 135 6.52 -20.72 20.84
C SER A 135 6.05 -19.71 19.79
N LYS A 136 5.37 -18.64 20.24
CA LYS A 136 4.96 -17.52 19.39
C LYS A 136 6.14 -16.94 18.61
N GLU A 137 7.27 -16.74 19.26
CA GLU A 137 8.48 -16.20 18.66
C GLU A 137 9.02 -17.13 17.57
N GLU A 138 9.04 -18.42 17.81
CA GLU A 138 9.49 -19.42 16.85
C GLU A 138 8.52 -19.48 15.66
N PHE A 139 7.22 -19.51 15.88
CA PHE A 139 6.22 -19.49 14.82
C PHE A 139 6.36 -18.26 13.93
N LEU A 140 6.41 -17.05 14.53
CA LEU A 140 6.49 -15.79 13.81
C LEU A 140 7.85 -15.57 13.11
N SER A 141 8.89 -16.30 13.50
CA SER A 141 10.20 -16.27 12.81
C SER A 141 10.16 -16.81 11.38
N SER A 142 9.04 -17.40 10.96
CA SER A 142 8.82 -17.82 9.57
C SER A 142 8.64 -16.65 8.59
N TRP A 143 8.41 -15.43 9.09
CA TRP A 143 8.23 -14.22 8.27
C TRP A 143 9.32 -13.18 8.56
N LEU A 144 9.56 -12.31 7.59
CA LEU A 144 10.48 -11.17 7.74
C LEU A 144 10.10 -10.32 8.96
N GLY A 145 11.09 -10.03 9.82
CA GLY A 145 10.85 -9.43 11.13
C GLY A 145 10.04 -8.11 11.08
N PHE A 146 10.36 -7.20 10.16
CA PHE A 146 9.63 -5.94 10.01
C PHE A 146 8.17 -6.14 9.58
N THR A 147 7.85 -7.20 8.83
CA THR A 147 6.46 -7.47 8.43
C THR A 147 5.60 -7.93 9.63
N VAL A 148 6.20 -8.62 10.58
CA VAL A 148 5.59 -8.96 11.88
C VAL A 148 5.57 -7.76 12.81
N GLY A 149 6.64 -6.96 12.80
CA GLY A 149 6.75 -5.73 13.60
C GLY A 149 5.61 -4.74 13.31
N GLU A 150 5.27 -4.53 12.03
CA GLU A 150 4.16 -3.68 11.59
C GLU A 150 2.78 -4.18 12.08
N LEU A 151 2.66 -5.50 12.35
CA LEU A 151 1.45 -6.14 12.87
C LEU A 151 1.42 -6.26 14.39
N THR A 152 2.42 -5.70 15.08
CA THR A 152 2.54 -5.79 16.53
C THR A 152 2.07 -4.50 17.20
N TYR A 153 1.12 -4.61 18.11
CA TYR A 153 0.64 -3.49 18.93
C TYR A 153 0.54 -3.93 20.38
N GLN A 154 1.15 -3.16 21.29
CA GLN A 154 1.19 -3.45 22.74
C GLN A 154 1.59 -4.92 23.07
N GLY A 155 2.61 -5.44 22.37
CA GLY A 155 3.15 -6.79 22.59
C GLY A 155 2.32 -7.94 22.04
N LYS A 156 1.16 -7.66 21.41
CA LYS A 156 0.32 -8.67 20.75
C LYS A 156 0.42 -8.57 19.24
N THR A 157 0.26 -9.69 18.55
CA THR A 157 0.29 -9.79 17.09
C THR A 157 -1.12 -9.83 16.53
N TYR A 158 -1.43 -9.02 15.52
CA TYR A 158 -2.80 -8.81 15.03
C TYR A 158 -3.05 -9.38 13.61
N GLY A 159 -2.14 -10.19 13.10
CA GLY A 159 -2.29 -10.82 11.80
C GLY A 159 -1.05 -11.58 11.37
N LEU A 160 -1.14 -12.30 10.24
CA LEU A 160 0.00 -12.92 9.56
C LEU A 160 0.31 -12.19 8.26
N PRO A 161 1.60 -11.88 7.98
CA PRO A 161 2.00 -11.16 6.78
C PRO A 161 1.69 -11.96 5.51
N HIS A 162 0.98 -11.37 4.55
CA HIS A 162 0.65 -12.02 3.28
C HIS A 162 1.74 -11.82 2.24
N ASP A 163 2.23 -10.60 2.09
CA ASP A 163 3.26 -10.21 1.12
C ASP A 163 4.15 -9.09 1.66
N THR A 164 5.12 -8.72 0.86
CA THR A 164 5.93 -7.53 1.06
C THR A 164 6.31 -6.93 -0.29
N ASP A 165 6.92 -5.77 -0.27
CA ASP A 165 7.48 -5.09 -1.43
C ASP A 165 8.72 -4.28 -1.03
N ALA A 166 9.33 -3.61 -1.99
CA ALA A 166 10.30 -2.55 -1.79
C ALA A 166 10.11 -1.48 -2.85
N ARG A 167 10.68 -0.31 -2.62
CA ARG A 167 10.71 0.77 -3.62
C ARG A 167 12.03 0.75 -4.35
N GLY A 168 11.95 0.83 -5.68
CA GLY A 168 13.09 1.01 -6.56
C GLY A 168 12.85 2.17 -7.52
N MET A 169 13.93 2.71 -8.06
CA MET A 169 13.89 3.69 -9.13
C MET A 169 13.82 2.97 -10.46
N PHE A 170 12.66 2.94 -11.09
CA PHE A 170 12.51 2.47 -12.47
C PHE A 170 13.13 3.48 -13.42
N VAL A 171 13.92 2.99 -14.36
CA VAL A 171 14.74 3.78 -15.28
C VAL A 171 14.37 3.48 -16.72
N ASN A 172 13.97 4.48 -17.49
CA ASN A 172 13.74 4.37 -18.91
C ASN A 172 15.08 4.48 -19.65
N ARG A 173 15.67 3.34 -20.00
CA ARG A 173 17.00 3.25 -20.63
C ARG A 173 17.03 3.86 -22.04
N THR A 174 15.89 3.82 -22.75
CA THR A 174 15.78 4.48 -24.05
C THR A 174 16.00 5.98 -23.94
N MET A 175 15.37 6.65 -22.96
CA MET A 175 15.54 8.09 -22.75
C MET A 175 16.97 8.44 -22.33
N LEU A 176 17.62 7.62 -21.50
CA LEU A 176 19.02 7.82 -21.10
C LEU A 176 19.96 7.68 -22.31
N ARG A 177 19.77 6.63 -23.11
CA ARG A 177 20.57 6.38 -24.34
C ARG A 177 20.46 7.52 -25.34
N ASP A 178 19.24 8.00 -25.59
CA ASP A 178 18.99 9.12 -26.50
C ASP A 178 19.66 10.42 -26.05
N ALA A 179 19.87 10.56 -24.73
CA ALA A 179 20.57 11.71 -24.14
C ALA A 179 22.09 11.50 -24.02
N GLY A 180 22.63 10.36 -24.45
CA GLY A 180 24.05 10.02 -24.34
C GLY A 180 24.52 9.91 -22.88
N LEU A 181 23.69 9.34 -22.02
CA LEU A 181 24.00 9.05 -20.62
C LEU A 181 24.52 7.63 -20.49
N ASP A 182 25.33 7.38 -19.47
CA ASP A 182 25.80 6.05 -19.12
C ASP A 182 24.62 5.26 -18.53
N LEU A 183 24.30 4.13 -19.14
CA LEU A 183 23.18 3.28 -18.74
C LEU A 183 23.53 2.48 -17.47
N ASP A 184 24.80 2.16 -17.25
CA ASP A 184 25.26 1.36 -16.14
C ASP A 184 25.24 2.16 -14.83
N GLU A 185 25.31 3.50 -14.90
CA GLU A 185 25.20 4.40 -13.75
C GLU A 185 23.84 4.20 -13.02
N PHE A 186 22.79 3.84 -13.77
CA PHE A 186 21.41 3.64 -13.27
C PHE A 186 20.95 2.18 -13.38
N ASP A 187 21.88 1.26 -13.22
CA ASP A 187 21.60 -0.18 -13.18
C ASP A 187 22.14 -0.76 -11.87
N TRP A 188 21.25 -1.27 -11.01
CA TRP A 188 21.60 -1.78 -9.70
C TRP A 188 22.58 -2.95 -9.70
N GLU A 189 22.67 -3.71 -10.82
CA GLU A 189 23.63 -4.80 -10.96
C GLU A 189 25.04 -4.30 -11.24
N GLN A 190 25.19 -3.07 -11.71
CA GLN A 190 26.47 -2.48 -12.11
C GLN A 190 26.96 -1.47 -11.06
N ASN A 191 26.05 -0.67 -10.49
CA ASN A 191 26.40 0.43 -9.60
C ASN A 191 25.48 0.51 -8.37
N GLY A 192 25.99 1.17 -7.32
CA GLY A 192 25.24 1.57 -6.13
C GLY A 192 24.33 2.78 -6.39
N PRO A 193 23.76 3.37 -5.33
CA PRO A 193 22.90 4.55 -5.47
C PRO A 193 23.69 5.76 -5.97
N VAL A 194 23.08 6.53 -6.87
CA VAL A 194 23.57 7.87 -7.22
C VAL A 194 23.21 8.87 -6.12
N THR A 195 23.85 10.04 -6.11
CA THR A 195 23.46 11.11 -5.18
C THR A 195 22.20 11.85 -5.66
N MET A 196 21.48 12.51 -4.74
CA MET A 196 20.35 13.38 -5.08
C MET A 196 20.75 14.50 -6.02
N ASP A 197 21.95 15.09 -5.83
CA ASP A 197 22.50 16.12 -6.72
C ASP A 197 22.71 15.56 -8.14
N ARG A 198 23.31 14.37 -8.26
CA ARG A 198 23.52 13.73 -9.56
C ARG A 198 22.18 13.40 -10.23
N MET A 199 21.20 12.93 -9.47
CA MET A 199 19.85 12.70 -9.98
C MET A 199 19.21 14.00 -10.51
N ALA A 200 19.42 15.13 -9.83
CA ALA A 200 18.93 16.43 -10.27
C ALA A 200 19.58 16.87 -11.60
N GLU A 201 20.92 16.77 -11.71
CA GLU A 201 21.65 17.08 -12.94
C GLU A 201 21.15 16.25 -14.13
N VAL A 202 21.00 14.94 -13.94
CA VAL A 202 20.54 14.03 -14.99
C VAL A 202 19.09 14.31 -15.35
N SER A 203 18.25 14.60 -14.35
CA SER A 203 16.86 14.97 -14.58
C SER A 203 16.73 16.25 -15.42
N ASP A 204 17.55 17.27 -15.16
CA ASP A 204 17.58 18.50 -15.98
C ASP A 204 17.99 18.21 -17.43
N LYS A 205 18.98 17.36 -17.64
CA LYS A 205 19.44 16.98 -18.99
C LYS A 205 18.34 16.26 -19.79
N LEU A 206 17.53 15.44 -19.13
CA LEU A 206 16.45 14.64 -19.72
C LEU A 206 15.15 15.42 -19.91
N THR A 207 14.94 16.48 -19.15
CA THR A 207 13.73 17.30 -19.20
C THR A 207 13.74 18.19 -20.44
N LYS A 208 12.66 18.14 -21.23
CA LYS A 208 12.50 18.89 -22.48
C LYS A 208 11.17 19.61 -22.53
N LYS A 209 11.17 20.78 -23.18
CA LYS A 209 9.96 21.56 -23.50
C LYS A 209 9.80 21.69 -25.01
N GLU A 210 8.56 21.63 -25.44
CA GLU A 210 8.12 21.90 -26.81
C GLU A 210 6.90 22.82 -26.77
N GLY A 211 6.94 23.92 -27.51
CA GLY A 211 5.84 24.89 -27.48
C GLY A 211 5.52 25.48 -26.11
N GLY A 212 6.52 25.56 -25.22
CA GLY A 212 6.34 26.06 -23.85
C GLY A 212 5.89 25.02 -22.81
N ASN A 213 5.42 23.86 -23.22
CA ASN A 213 4.99 22.76 -22.36
C ASN A 213 6.08 21.70 -22.23
N TYR A 214 6.09 20.93 -21.13
CA TYR A 214 6.97 19.78 -21.02
C TYR A 214 6.54 18.68 -21.99
N SER A 215 7.49 18.18 -22.77
CA SER A 215 7.34 17.04 -23.67
C SER A 215 8.03 15.77 -23.14
N LYS A 216 9.07 15.95 -22.33
CA LYS A 216 9.77 14.89 -21.59
C LYS A 216 10.17 15.41 -20.22
N MET A 217 10.13 14.53 -19.20
CA MET A 217 10.58 14.81 -17.84
C MET A 217 11.62 13.79 -17.39
N GLY A 218 12.59 14.23 -16.60
CA GLY A 218 13.54 13.36 -15.90
C GLY A 218 12.88 12.65 -14.72
N LEU A 219 13.02 13.23 -13.54
CA LEU A 219 12.38 12.79 -12.30
C LEU A 219 11.39 13.85 -11.81
N LEU A 220 10.26 13.40 -11.32
CA LEU A 220 9.36 14.18 -10.48
C LEU A 220 9.23 13.48 -9.13
N PRO A 221 9.79 14.03 -8.04
CA PRO A 221 9.82 13.35 -6.74
C PRO A 221 8.44 12.98 -6.16
N TRP A 222 7.38 13.65 -6.60
CA TRP A 222 5.99 13.36 -6.20
C TRP A 222 5.26 12.39 -7.12
N TYR A 223 5.93 11.85 -8.13
CA TYR A 223 5.34 10.90 -9.08
C TYR A 223 5.55 9.45 -8.63
N GLY A 224 4.55 8.58 -8.88
CA GLY A 224 4.57 7.18 -8.49
C GLY A 224 4.61 7.00 -6.97
N GLU A 225 5.51 6.16 -6.48
CA GLU A 225 5.73 5.87 -5.06
C GLU A 225 6.68 6.87 -4.36
N GLY A 226 6.84 8.04 -4.93
CA GLY A 226 7.62 9.15 -4.35
C GLY A 226 6.90 9.84 -3.19
N TRP A 227 6.58 9.07 -2.15
CA TRP A 227 5.94 9.56 -0.92
C TRP A 227 6.90 10.33 -0.02
N PRO A 228 6.43 11.22 0.86
CA PRO A 228 7.31 11.87 1.84
C PRO A 228 8.09 10.87 2.70
N PHE A 229 7.51 9.73 3.03
CA PHE A 229 8.21 8.67 3.75
C PHE A 229 9.38 8.08 2.95
N THR A 230 9.21 7.90 1.62
CA THR A 230 10.28 7.40 0.73
C THR A 230 11.51 8.30 0.79
N TRP A 231 11.33 9.59 0.56
CA TRP A 231 12.44 10.57 0.60
C TRP A 231 12.94 10.84 2.00
N GLY A 232 12.04 10.77 2.99
CA GLY A 232 12.38 10.95 4.39
C GLY A 232 13.42 9.96 4.90
N LEU A 233 13.38 8.72 4.44
CA LEU A 233 14.40 7.73 4.80
C LEU A 233 15.79 8.16 4.32
N GLY A 234 15.94 8.53 3.05
CA GLY A 234 17.20 9.03 2.51
C GLY A 234 17.66 10.35 3.12
N LEU A 235 16.73 11.14 3.66
CA LEU A 235 17.01 12.43 4.32
C LEU A 235 17.16 12.30 5.85
N GLY A 236 17.09 11.07 6.39
CA GLY A 236 17.27 10.80 7.82
C GLY A 236 16.14 11.29 8.71
N ALA A 237 14.89 11.30 8.18
CA ALA A 237 13.73 11.75 8.93
C ALA A 237 13.35 10.78 10.04
N SER A 238 13.02 11.32 11.22
CA SER A 238 12.40 10.62 12.33
C SER A 238 11.06 11.25 12.65
N TYR A 239 10.03 10.43 12.80
CA TYR A 239 8.64 10.89 12.91
C TYR A 239 8.05 10.73 14.31
N PHE A 240 8.73 10.00 15.20
CA PHE A 240 8.22 9.68 16.52
C PHE A 240 9.34 9.61 17.55
N ASP A 241 9.16 10.33 18.67
CA ASP A 241 10.01 10.23 19.84
C ASP A 241 9.43 9.23 20.83
N GLN A 242 10.16 8.12 21.04
CA GLN A 242 9.75 7.08 21.97
C GLN A 242 9.89 7.45 23.45
N ALA A 243 10.79 8.39 23.77
CA ALA A 243 11.00 8.81 25.15
C ALA A 243 9.77 9.57 25.68
N ASP A 244 9.28 10.49 24.88
CA ASP A 244 8.17 11.36 25.21
C ASP A 244 6.81 10.92 24.65
N SER A 245 6.78 9.81 23.89
CA SER A 245 5.57 9.33 23.18
C SER A 245 4.94 10.41 22.29
N GLN A 246 5.77 11.16 21.57
CA GLN A 246 5.34 12.31 20.76
C GLN A 246 5.66 12.14 19.28
N MET A 247 4.79 12.69 18.45
CA MET A 247 5.11 12.88 17.04
C MET A 247 6.15 14.02 16.91
N THR A 248 7.05 13.88 15.95
CA THR A 248 8.14 14.84 15.66
C THR A 248 8.02 15.40 14.24
N MET A 249 6.79 15.71 13.82
CA MET A 249 6.49 16.15 12.46
C MET A 249 7.11 17.50 12.12
N ASP A 250 7.33 18.38 13.11
CA ASP A 250 7.94 19.69 12.98
C ASP A 250 9.46 19.68 13.18
N SER A 251 10.07 18.50 13.29
CA SER A 251 11.52 18.38 13.42
C SER A 251 12.25 18.85 12.16
N GLY A 252 13.51 19.30 12.32
CA GLY A 252 14.36 19.70 11.19
C GLY A 252 14.59 18.59 10.18
N SER A 253 14.62 17.31 10.61
CA SER A 253 14.77 16.17 9.71
C SER A 253 13.53 15.92 8.85
N VAL A 254 12.33 16.10 9.39
CA VAL A 254 11.08 16.00 8.63
C VAL A 254 10.91 17.21 7.71
N LYS A 255 11.30 18.42 8.16
CA LYS A 255 11.23 19.63 7.34
C LYS A 255 12.06 19.51 6.05
N LYS A 256 13.23 18.88 6.09
CA LYS A 256 14.08 18.65 4.91
C LYS A 256 13.34 17.95 3.76
N ILE A 257 12.38 17.08 4.06
CA ILE A 257 11.58 16.41 3.03
C ILE A 257 10.78 17.44 2.21
N TYR A 258 10.22 18.41 2.89
CA TYR A 258 9.39 19.43 2.24
C TYR A 258 10.22 20.53 1.60
N GLU A 259 11.42 20.82 2.12
CA GLU A 259 12.42 21.65 1.45
C GLU A 259 12.87 21.00 0.13
N PHE A 260 13.07 19.68 0.12
CA PHE A 260 13.37 18.92 -1.10
C PHE A 260 12.21 18.99 -2.12
N TYR A 261 10.96 18.81 -1.70
CA TYR A 261 9.83 18.98 -2.61
C TYR A 261 9.69 20.41 -3.14
N ASP A 262 9.90 21.41 -2.29
CA ASP A 262 9.84 22.83 -2.68
C ASP A 262 10.89 23.15 -3.73
N GLU A 263 12.14 22.72 -3.52
CA GLU A 263 13.22 22.88 -4.50
C GLU A 263 12.84 22.31 -5.87
N TRP A 264 12.33 21.09 -5.91
CA TRP A 264 11.94 20.46 -7.17
C TRP A 264 10.70 21.10 -7.78
N ALA A 265 9.75 21.57 -6.97
CA ALA A 265 8.58 22.34 -7.43
C ALA A 265 9.00 23.69 -8.05
N GLN A 266 10.01 24.34 -7.48
CA GLN A 266 10.55 25.60 -8.04
C GLN A 266 11.34 25.33 -9.33
N ARG A 267 12.14 24.24 -9.38
CA ARG A 267 12.96 23.85 -10.54
C ARG A 267 12.15 23.69 -11.82
N TYR A 268 11.00 23.03 -11.74
CA TYR A 268 10.19 22.74 -12.92
C TYR A 268 8.88 23.51 -12.98
N GLY A 269 8.47 24.16 -11.91
CA GLY A 269 7.14 24.77 -11.79
C GLY A 269 6.07 23.69 -11.61
N TYR A 270 5.62 23.47 -10.38
CA TYR A 270 4.70 22.36 -10.03
C TYR A 270 3.50 22.24 -10.98
N ARG A 271 2.79 23.36 -11.26
CA ARG A 271 1.60 23.34 -12.14
C ARG A 271 1.91 22.89 -13.56
N ALA A 272 3.08 23.24 -14.10
CA ALA A 272 3.49 22.81 -15.43
C ALA A 272 3.86 21.33 -15.46
N ALA A 273 4.52 20.83 -14.40
CA ALA A 273 4.82 19.42 -14.24
C ALA A 273 3.56 18.58 -14.01
N ASP A 274 2.61 19.07 -13.23
CA ASP A 274 1.32 18.41 -13.00
C ASP A 274 0.48 18.35 -14.29
N THR A 275 0.48 19.41 -15.09
CA THR A 275 -0.14 19.43 -16.43
C THR A 275 0.48 18.39 -17.35
N PHE A 276 1.81 18.20 -17.29
CA PHE A 276 2.48 17.15 -18.04
C PHE A 276 1.98 15.76 -17.61
N ILE A 277 1.93 15.48 -16.30
CA ILE A 277 1.40 14.19 -15.79
C ILE A 277 -0.03 13.99 -16.27
N ALA A 278 -0.91 14.98 -16.09
CA ALA A 278 -2.32 14.90 -16.48
C ALA A 278 -2.53 14.72 -18.00
N THR A 279 -1.55 15.11 -18.82
CA THR A 279 -1.61 14.89 -20.27
C THR A 279 -1.46 13.41 -20.62
N TYR A 280 -0.61 12.69 -19.93
CA TYR A 280 -0.36 11.26 -20.17
C TYR A 280 -1.23 10.36 -19.31
N GLU A 281 -1.58 10.81 -18.12
CA GLU A 281 -2.29 10.06 -17.09
C GLU A 281 -3.52 10.81 -16.59
N PRO A 282 -4.52 11.10 -17.47
CA PRO A 282 -5.74 11.74 -17.04
C PRO A 282 -6.51 10.85 -16.06
N THR A 283 -7.33 11.44 -15.20
CA THR A 283 -8.15 10.69 -14.23
C THR A 283 -8.89 9.53 -14.90
N GLY A 284 -8.70 8.31 -14.37
CA GLY A 284 -9.31 7.09 -14.91
C GLY A 284 -8.63 6.54 -16.17
N HIS A 285 -7.40 6.96 -16.48
CA HIS A 285 -6.63 6.39 -17.59
C HIS A 285 -6.45 4.87 -17.45
N PRO A 286 -6.33 4.14 -18.57
CA PRO A 286 -5.99 2.72 -18.55
C PRO A 286 -4.60 2.47 -17.95
N PRO A 287 -4.33 1.32 -17.30
CA PRO A 287 -3.04 1.01 -16.68
C PRO A 287 -1.82 1.13 -17.61
N GLY A 288 -2.01 0.92 -18.92
CA GLY A 288 -0.96 1.06 -19.93
C GLY A 288 -0.73 2.48 -20.45
N GLN A 289 -1.52 3.45 -20.01
CA GLN A 289 -1.39 4.84 -20.44
C GLN A 289 -0.61 5.63 -19.38
N THR A 290 0.72 5.52 -19.38
CA THR A 290 1.57 6.27 -18.45
C THR A 290 2.65 7.05 -19.18
N ALA A 291 3.15 8.12 -18.58
CA ALA A 291 4.25 8.92 -19.11
C ALA A 291 5.52 8.07 -19.27
N PHE A 292 5.76 7.11 -18.37
CA PHE A 292 6.90 6.21 -18.42
C PHE A 292 6.82 5.28 -19.64
N LEU A 293 5.69 4.60 -19.84
CA LEU A 293 5.49 3.69 -20.99
C LEU A 293 5.48 4.42 -22.35
N ALA A 294 5.10 5.70 -22.34
CA ALA A 294 5.16 6.55 -23.52
C ALA A 294 6.56 7.09 -23.86
N ASN A 295 7.62 6.68 -23.15
CA ASN A 295 8.97 7.25 -23.24
C ASN A 295 9.02 8.77 -23.02
N ARG A 296 8.24 9.25 -22.04
CA ARG A 296 8.13 10.67 -21.68
C ARG A 296 8.61 10.97 -20.26
N MET A 297 8.68 9.96 -19.39
CA MET A 297 9.22 10.05 -18.04
C MET A 297 10.44 9.13 -17.93
N ALA A 298 11.59 9.67 -17.49
CA ALA A 298 12.82 8.89 -17.45
C ALA A 298 12.97 8.07 -16.16
N PHE A 299 12.51 8.62 -15.03
CA PHE A 299 12.62 7.99 -13.73
C PHE A 299 11.28 7.97 -13.01
N MET A 300 10.99 6.84 -12.37
CA MET A 300 9.78 6.66 -11.56
C MET A 300 10.09 5.79 -10.35
N VAL A 301 9.82 6.30 -9.15
CA VAL A 301 9.84 5.45 -7.95
C VAL A 301 8.61 4.55 -7.98
N SER A 302 8.80 3.24 -7.87
CA SER A 302 7.68 2.31 -7.85
C SER A 302 8.01 0.97 -7.16
N VAL A 303 7.05 0.07 -7.16
CA VAL A 303 7.06 -1.25 -6.51
C VAL A 303 7.12 -2.38 -7.54
N PRO A 304 7.45 -3.62 -7.15
CA PRO A 304 7.62 -4.72 -8.09
C PRO A 304 6.38 -5.03 -8.93
N SER A 305 5.17 -4.81 -8.44
CA SER A 305 3.93 -5.04 -9.20
C SER A 305 3.80 -4.15 -10.45
N THR A 306 4.56 -3.07 -10.56
CA THR A 306 4.66 -2.24 -11.76
C THR A 306 5.20 -3.02 -12.97
N ILE A 307 6.05 -4.03 -12.72
CA ILE A 307 6.58 -4.91 -13.76
C ILE A 307 5.45 -5.63 -14.50
N GLN A 308 4.41 -6.08 -13.77
CA GLN A 308 3.24 -6.70 -14.37
C GLN A 308 2.51 -5.72 -15.33
N THR A 309 2.48 -4.43 -14.98
CA THR A 309 1.93 -3.40 -15.87
C THR A 309 2.77 -3.27 -17.13
N PHE A 310 4.09 -3.31 -17.01
CA PHE A 310 5.00 -3.26 -18.17
C PHE A 310 4.85 -4.50 -19.05
N ASP A 311 4.78 -5.70 -18.45
CA ASP A 311 4.61 -6.96 -19.19
C ASP A 311 3.26 -7.03 -19.92
N ASN A 312 2.20 -6.51 -19.32
CA ASN A 312 0.86 -6.58 -19.90
C ASN A 312 0.57 -5.47 -20.92
N TYR A 313 1.14 -4.28 -20.73
CA TYR A 313 0.74 -3.08 -21.46
C TYR A 313 1.91 -2.31 -22.07
N GLY A 314 3.15 -2.60 -21.69
CA GLY A 314 4.31 -1.90 -22.21
C GLY A 314 4.56 -2.16 -23.68
N PRO A 315 5.16 -1.20 -24.41
CA PRO A 315 5.69 -1.45 -25.76
C PRO A 315 6.68 -2.62 -25.74
N LYS A 316 6.71 -3.44 -26.81
CA LYS A 316 7.60 -4.60 -26.91
C LYS A 316 9.10 -4.25 -26.90
N ASP A 317 9.41 -3.03 -27.25
CA ASP A 317 10.75 -2.44 -27.30
C ASP A 317 11.06 -1.57 -26.10
N LEU A 318 10.23 -1.62 -25.04
CA LEU A 318 10.48 -0.91 -23.81
C LEU A 318 11.78 -1.41 -23.17
N ASP A 319 12.80 -0.57 -23.18
CA ASP A 319 14.09 -0.84 -22.52
C ASP A 319 14.14 -0.12 -21.18
N TRP A 320 14.16 -0.89 -20.10
CA TRP A 320 14.14 -0.37 -18.74
C TRP A 320 15.02 -1.18 -17.79
N SER A 321 15.42 -0.54 -16.70
CA SER A 321 16.12 -1.17 -15.58
C SER A 321 15.54 -0.67 -14.25
N VAL A 322 16.11 -1.17 -13.16
CA VAL A 322 15.85 -0.65 -11.82
C VAL A 322 17.16 -0.16 -11.24
N ALA A 323 17.13 0.93 -10.49
CA ALA A 323 18.24 1.46 -9.73
C ALA A 323 17.84 1.63 -8.26
N TYR A 324 18.84 1.77 -7.38
CA TYR A 324 18.61 2.18 -6.00
C TYR A 324 18.03 3.60 -5.93
N LEU A 325 17.32 3.91 -4.86
CA LEU A 325 16.91 5.28 -4.57
C LEU A 325 18.15 6.14 -4.32
N PRO A 326 18.17 7.41 -4.78
CA PRO A 326 19.32 8.28 -4.62
C PRO A 326 19.56 8.64 -3.16
N THR A 327 20.84 8.75 -2.77
CA THR A 327 21.29 9.09 -1.41
C THR A 327 21.77 10.54 -1.32
N GLN A 328 21.99 11.06 -0.10
CA GLN A 328 22.47 12.43 0.07
C GLN A 328 23.93 12.57 -0.39
N ALA A 329 24.77 11.62 -0.01
CA ALA A 329 26.18 11.61 -0.39
C ALA A 329 26.60 10.27 -1.01
N ALA A 330 27.68 10.31 -1.78
CA ALA A 330 28.28 9.10 -2.33
C ALA A 330 28.81 8.21 -1.20
N GLY A 331 28.44 6.94 -1.23
CA GLY A 331 28.83 5.96 -0.23
C GLY A 331 27.89 5.86 0.98
N ASP A 332 26.81 6.65 1.02
CA ASP A 332 25.76 6.46 2.01
C ASP A 332 25.10 5.07 1.83
N ASP A 333 24.57 4.55 2.93
CA ASP A 333 23.85 3.28 2.93
C ASP A 333 22.63 3.31 2.01
N LYS A 334 22.40 2.19 1.34
CA LYS A 334 21.19 1.96 0.56
C LYS A 334 19.98 1.97 1.48
N TYR A 335 18.88 2.44 0.98
CA TYR A 335 17.62 2.43 1.71
C TYR A 335 16.44 2.11 0.80
N THR A 336 15.47 1.45 1.37
CA THR A 336 14.12 1.29 0.81
C THR A 336 13.13 1.06 1.95
N TRP A 337 11.86 0.94 1.62
CA TRP A 337 10.85 0.58 2.59
C TRP A 337 9.80 -0.35 1.99
N SER A 338 9.20 -1.14 2.85
CA SER A 338 8.22 -2.16 2.51
C SER A 338 6.83 -1.75 2.92
N GLY A 339 5.90 -1.94 2.01
CA GLY A 339 4.48 -2.06 2.28
C GLY A 339 4.04 -3.53 2.21
N GLY A 340 2.75 -3.74 2.05
CA GLY A 340 2.14 -5.04 1.82
C GLY A 340 0.97 -5.30 2.74
N PHE A 341 0.39 -6.48 2.57
CA PHE A 341 -0.86 -6.87 3.21
C PHE A 341 -0.65 -7.95 4.27
N ALA A 342 -1.65 -8.12 5.11
CA ALA A 342 -1.72 -9.19 6.10
C ALA A 342 -3.15 -9.73 6.18
N LEU A 343 -3.31 -10.97 6.58
CA LEU A 343 -4.59 -11.48 7.04
C LEU A 343 -4.75 -11.20 8.52
N CYS A 344 -5.83 -10.49 8.87
CA CYS A 344 -6.18 -10.10 10.23
C CYS A 344 -7.55 -10.66 10.61
N LEU A 345 -7.83 -10.72 11.91
CA LEU A 345 -9.10 -11.14 12.48
C LEU A 345 -9.92 -9.90 12.85
N PRO A 346 -10.98 -9.53 12.12
CA PRO A 346 -11.93 -8.53 12.59
C PRO A 346 -12.57 -8.93 13.90
N LYS A 347 -12.95 -7.97 14.72
CA LYS A 347 -13.65 -8.24 15.99
C LYS A 347 -14.93 -9.03 15.74
N GLY A 348 -15.08 -10.14 16.48
CA GLY A 348 -16.21 -11.06 16.34
C GLY A 348 -15.97 -12.16 15.29
N SER A 349 -14.77 -12.27 14.73
CA SER A 349 -14.37 -13.40 13.89
C SER A 349 -14.43 -14.72 14.66
N LYS A 350 -14.65 -15.82 13.94
CA LYS A 350 -14.48 -17.15 14.52
C LYS A 350 -13.00 -17.39 14.79
N LYS A 351 -12.69 -17.78 16.02
CA LYS A 351 -11.34 -18.20 16.41
C LYS A 351 -11.33 -19.73 16.48
N ASN A 352 -11.28 -20.38 15.31
CA ASN A 352 -11.29 -21.83 15.23
C ASN A 352 -10.25 -22.36 14.24
N LYS A 353 -10.04 -23.67 14.25
CA LYS A 353 -9.04 -24.36 13.43
C LYS A 353 -9.22 -24.07 11.92
N ALA A 354 -10.46 -23.99 11.42
CA ALA A 354 -10.70 -23.73 9.99
C ALA A 354 -10.18 -22.34 9.54
N VAL A 355 -10.43 -21.30 10.35
CA VAL A 355 -9.93 -19.94 10.12
C VAL A 355 -8.39 -19.92 10.20
N TRP A 356 -7.82 -20.58 11.22
CA TRP A 356 -6.38 -20.66 11.41
C TRP A 356 -5.66 -21.37 10.27
N GLU A 357 -6.15 -22.53 9.82
CA GLU A 357 -5.58 -23.29 8.71
C GLU A 357 -5.58 -22.49 7.39
N LEU A 358 -6.70 -21.77 7.09
CA LEU A 358 -6.73 -20.89 5.92
C LEU A 358 -5.73 -19.76 6.04
N MET A 359 -5.66 -19.11 7.19
CA MET A 359 -4.74 -18.00 7.46
C MET A 359 -3.28 -18.44 7.27
N LYS A 360 -2.88 -19.57 7.88
CA LYS A 360 -1.53 -20.15 7.72
C LYS A 360 -1.20 -20.54 6.28
N TYR A 361 -2.15 -21.19 5.61
CA TYR A 361 -1.94 -21.61 4.22
C TYR A 361 -1.73 -20.41 3.31
N PHE A 362 -2.59 -19.40 3.45
CA PHE A 362 -2.58 -18.22 2.59
C PHE A 362 -1.30 -17.39 2.76
N THR A 363 -0.80 -17.27 3.99
CA THR A 363 0.37 -16.47 4.34
C THR A 363 1.68 -17.27 4.41
N GLY A 364 1.59 -18.60 4.38
CA GLY A 364 2.74 -19.50 4.43
C GLY A 364 3.42 -19.70 3.07
N LYS A 365 4.49 -20.50 3.06
CA LYS A 365 5.32 -20.75 1.88
C LYS A 365 4.50 -21.08 0.62
N ARG A 366 3.61 -22.08 0.70
CA ARG A 366 2.84 -22.56 -0.48
C ARG A 366 1.88 -21.50 -1.04
N GLY A 367 1.18 -20.81 -0.17
CA GLY A 367 0.27 -19.73 -0.57
C GLY A 367 1.04 -18.61 -1.26
N GLN A 368 2.13 -18.17 -0.66
CA GLN A 368 2.94 -17.09 -1.21
C GLN A 368 3.64 -17.49 -2.51
N GLU A 369 4.21 -18.69 -2.63
CA GLU A 369 4.78 -19.18 -3.91
C GLU A 369 3.74 -19.20 -5.03
N THR A 370 2.49 -19.55 -4.72
CA THR A 370 1.40 -19.59 -5.70
C THR A 370 0.98 -18.20 -6.17
N TYR A 371 1.02 -17.21 -5.27
CA TYR A 371 0.59 -15.84 -5.52
C TYR A 371 1.72 -14.95 -6.05
N MET A 372 2.91 -14.98 -5.40
CA MET A 372 3.92 -13.94 -5.57
C MET A 372 4.53 -13.90 -6.97
N VAL A 373 4.87 -15.04 -7.54
CA VAL A 373 5.51 -15.10 -8.87
C VAL A 373 4.59 -14.51 -9.95
N PRO A 374 3.35 -14.97 -10.11
CA PRO A 374 2.47 -14.39 -11.13
C PRO A 374 2.01 -12.96 -10.80
N ALA A 375 2.02 -12.55 -9.52
CA ALA A 375 1.66 -11.19 -9.11
C ALA A 375 2.84 -10.21 -9.15
N THR A 376 4.05 -10.68 -9.48
CA THR A 376 5.29 -9.88 -9.39
C THR A 376 5.43 -9.17 -8.03
N SER A 377 5.17 -9.91 -6.95
CA SER A 377 5.26 -9.43 -5.58
C SER A 377 6.36 -10.17 -4.83
N VAL A 378 6.82 -9.64 -3.69
CA VAL A 378 7.88 -10.23 -2.88
C VAL A 378 7.27 -11.03 -1.72
N PRO A 379 7.70 -12.30 -1.50
CA PRO A 379 7.26 -13.05 -0.35
C PRO A 379 7.69 -12.41 0.97
N SER A 380 6.79 -12.36 1.94
CA SER A 380 7.12 -12.05 3.34
C SER A 380 7.56 -13.29 4.14
N ASN A 381 7.16 -14.50 3.69
CA ASN A 381 7.60 -15.75 4.28
C ASN A 381 9.02 -16.09 3.85
N ILE A 382 9.93 -16.27 4.81
CA ILE A 382 11.36 -16.46 4.58
C ILE A 382 11.65 -17.70 3.72
N ALA A 383 10.93 -18.78 3.91
CA ALA A 383 11.13 -20.01 3.13
C ALA A 383 10.68 -19.87 1.67
N ALA A 384 9.67 -19.03 1.41
CA ALA A 384 9.25 -18.68 0.05
C ALA A 384 10.22 -17.68 -0.59
N LEU A 385 10.75 -16.73 0.20
CA LEU A 385 11.72 -15.72 -0.26
C LEU A 385 13.06 -16.36 -0.68
N LYS A 386 13.52 -17.38 0.04
CA LYS A 386 14.81 -18.09 -0.23
C LYS A 386 14.74 -19.05 -1.43
N ASP A 387 13.55 -19.42 -1.87
CA ASP A 387 13.33 -20.30 -3.03
C ASP A 387 12.35 -19.64 -4.03
N PRO A 388 12.73 -18.51 -4.63
CA PRO A 388 11.85 -17.79 -5.55
C PRO A 388 11.79 -18.53 -6.90
N LYS A 389 10.95 -19.56 -7.00
CA LYS A 389 10.73 -20.31 -8.24
C LYS A 389 10.25 -19.37 -9.35
N GLY A 390 11.14 -19.10 -10.29
CA GLY A 390 10.81 -18.34 -11.49
C GLY A 390 10.74 -16.84 -11.29
N SER A 391 11.48 -16.27 -10.32
CA SER A 391 11.62 -14.82 -10.25
C SER A 391 12.31 -14.31 -11.52
N ALA A 392 11.61 -13.49 -12.30
CA ALA A 392 12.22 -12.77 -13.39
C ALA A 392 13.41 -11.94 -12.87
N LYS A 393 14.43 -11.72 -13.70
CA LYS A 393 15.60 -10.88 -13.35
C LYS A 393 15.20 -9.55 -12.69
N SER A 394 14.09 -8.98 -13.14
CA SER A 394 13.51 -7.74 -12.64
C SER A 394 13.02 -7.77 -11.18
N ILE A 395 12.50 -8.90 -10.69
CA ILE A 395 12.08 -9.06 -9.27
C ILE A 395 13.30 -9.22 -8.36
N ARG A 396 14.43 -9.72 -8.89
CA ARG A 396 15.63 -9.98 -8.11
C ARG A 396 16.13 -8.74 -7.37
N PHE A 397 16.05 -7.55 -7.97
CA PHE A 397 16.36 -6.30 -7.30
C PHE A 397 15.60 -6.16 -5.97
N PHE A 398 14.29 -6.36 -6.01
CA PHE A 398 13.43 -6.15 -4.84
C PHE A 398 13.66 -7.21 -3.74
N VAL A 399 13.98 -8.45 -4.13
CA VAL A 399 14.36 -9.51 -3.19
C VAL A 399 15.70 -9.18 -2.53
N GLU A 400 16.69 -8.79 -3.32
CA GLU A 400 18.03 -8.44 -2.85
C GLU A 400 18.08 -7.12 -2.06
N SER A 401 17.07 -6.25 -2.23
CA SER A 401 16.93 -5.02 -1.44
C SER A 401 16.26 -5.24 -0.08
N MET A 402 15.78 -6.45 0.25
CA MET A 402 15.12 -6.70 1.54
C MET A 402 16.01 -6.40 2.74
N PRO A 403 17.34 -6.71 2.75
CA PRO A 403 18.21 -6.34 3.87
C PRO A 403 18.29 -4.84 4.15
N ASP A 404 18.09 -4.00 3.13
CA ASP A 404 18.12 -2.53 3.22
C ASP A 404 16.73 -1.93 3.46
N SER A 405 15.72 -2.78 3.66
CA SER A 405 14.33 -2.37 3.80
C SER A 405 13.94 -2.13 5.25
N THR A 406 13.05 -1.19 5.44
CA THR A 406 12.35 -0.93 6.70
C THR A 406 10.84 -0.93 6.48
N CYS A 407 10.05 -0.70 7.50
CA CYS A 407 8.61 -0.50 7.39
C CYS A 407 8.17 0.84 7.99
N ARG A 408 6.94 1.21 7.73
CA ARG A 408 6.32 2.36 8.38
C ARG A 408 6.13 2.08 9.88
N PRO A 409 6.32 3.07 10.77
CA PRO A 409 6.13 2.85 12.19
C PRO A 409 4.68 2.45 12.51
N PRO A 410 4.44 1.36 13.26
CA PRO A 410 3.10 0.89 13.62
C PRO A 410 2.45 1.77 14.69
N LEU A 411 2.04 2.96 14.28
CA LEU A 411 1.45 3.97 15.16
C LEU A 411 -0.07 3.78 15.29
N PRO A 412 -0.65 3.98 16.49
CA PRO A 412 -2.10 3.95 16.66
C PRO A 412 -2.83 5.08 15.92
N VAL A 413 -2.08 6.09 15.45
CA VAL A 413 -2.55 7.22 14.64
C VAL A 413 -2.03 7.16 13.20
N GLY A 414 -1.68 5.97 12.72
CA GLY A 414 -0.99 5.76 11.43
C GLY A 414 -1.66 6.44 10.26
N GLY A 415 -2.99 6.31 10.09
CA GLY A 415 -3.73 6.96 9.02
C GLY A 415 -3.64 8.49 9.07
N ALA A 416 -3.87 9.09 10.24
CA ALA A 416 -3.78 10.54 10.41
C ALA A 416 -2.35 11.07 10.17
N TRP A 417 -1.35 10.31 10.58
CA TRP A 417 0.05 10.60 10.29
C TRP A 417 0.33 10.58 8.78
N TRP A 418 -0.08 9.53 8.08
CA TRP A 418 0.11 9.39 6.64
C TRP A 418 -0.59 10.50 5.85
N ASP A 419 -1.84 10.80 6.18
CA ASP A 419 -2.59 11.90 5.58
C ASP A 419 -1.90 13.25 5.82
N SER A 420 -1.33 13.47 7.01
CA SER A 420 -0.62 14.71 7.32
C SER A 420 0.67 14.87 6.52
N LEU A 421 1.38 13.76 6.22
CA LEU A 421 2.52 13.79 5.31
C LEU A 421 2.08 14.19 3.90
N ALA A 422 0.99 13.62 3.40
CA ALA A 422 0.45 13.89 2.07
C ALA A 422 -0.09 15.32 1.94
N ASP A 423 -0.81 15.80 2.95
CA ASP A 423 -1.36 17.16 3.01
C ASP A 423 -0.24 18.22 3.03
N ALA A 424 0.81 17.98 3.85
CA ALA A 424 1.98 18.85 3.90
C ALA A 424 2.69 18.91 2.55
N ARG A 425 2.91 17.75 1.89
CA ARG A 425 3.46 17.71 0.52
C ARG A 425 2.60 18.54 -0.45
N SER A 426 1.29 18.32 -0.45
CA SER A 426 0.40 19.00 -1.37
C SER A 426 0.41 20.53 -1.16
N SER A 427 0.43 20.99 0.10
CA SER A 427 0.46 22.41 0.41
C SER A 427 1.76 23.10 -0.03
N VAL A 428 2.90 22.42 0.12
CA VAL A 428 4.21 22.92 -0.33
C VAL A 428 4.27 22.95 -1.86
N LEU A 429 3.91 21.86 -2.53
CA LEU A 429 3.92 21.77 -4.00
C LEU A 429 3.03 22.84 -4.65
N LEU A 430 1.88 23.14 -4.04
CA LEU A 430 0.96 24.19 -4.51
C LEU A 430 1.41 25.60 -4.14
N GLY A 431 2.45 25.77 -3.31
CA GLY A 431 2.92 27.05 -2.79
C GLY A 431 1.93 27.71 -1.82
N THR A 432 1.04 26.93 -1.18
CA THR A 432 0.04 27.43 -0.19
C THR A 432 0.55 27.39 1.24
N ALA A 433 1.69 26.77 1.48
CA ALA A 433 2.45 26.80 2.72
C ALA A 433 3.95 26.68 2.42
N SER A 434 4.77 27.34 3.22
CA SER A 434 6.20 27.05 3.29
C SER A 434 6.45 25.68 3.90
N PRO A 435 7.63 25.07 3.68
CA PRO A 435 8.02 23.82 4.36
C PRO A 435 7.85 23.88 5.88
N GLN A 436 8.21 24.98 6.52
CA GLN A 436 8.05 25.19 7.96
C GLN A 436 6.58 25.17 8.39
N GLU A 437 5.72 25.95 7.73
CA GLU A 437 4.28 25.98 8.05
C GLU A 437 3.61 24.62 7.83
N ALA A 438 4.03 23.89 6.79
CA ALA A 438 3.47 22.57 6.48
C ALA A 438 3.76 21.54 7.60
N VAL A 439 5.00 21.49 8.12
CA VAL A 439 5.36 20.58 9.21
C VAL A 439 4.72 20.98 10.54
N GLU A 440 4.60 22.28 10.82
CA GLU A 440 3.91 22.78 12.02
C GLU A 440 2.42 22.42 12.02
N ARG A 441 1.74 22.55 10.88
CA ARG A 441 0.34 22.10 10.72
C ARG A 441 0.20 20.59 10.88
N ALA A 442 1.13 19.80 10.33
CA ALA A 442 1.15 18.35 10.48
C ALA A 442 1.34 17.96 11.95
N GLN A 443 2.28 18.59 12.68
CA GLN A 443 2.50 18.38 14.11
C GLN A 443 1.25 18.72 14.92
N ALA A 444 0.67 19.90 14.70
CA ALA A 444 -0.52 20.35 15.40
C ALA A 444 -1.73 19.43 15.18
N ARG A 445 -1.81 18.75 14.04
CA ARG A 445 -2.88 17.78 13.74
C ARG A 445 -2.65 16.43 14.42
N VAL A 446 -1.44 15.87 14.32
CA VAL A 446 -1.21 14.45 14.67
C VAL A 446 -0.81 14.27 16.12
N ASN A 447 -0.01 15.20 16.69
CA ASN A 447 0.51 15.02 18.05
C ASN A 447 -0.59 14.97 19.11
N PRO A 448 -1.64 15.81 19.11
CA PRO A 448 -2.73 15.68 20.09
C PRO A 448 -3.45 14.33 20.00
N MET A 449 -3.57 13.76 18.80
CA MET A 449 -4.14 12.43 18.64
C MET A 449 -3.23 11.36 19.24
N MET A 450 -1.91 11.45 19.00
CA MET A 450 -0.92 10.52 19.56
C MET A 450 -0.90 10.58 21.08
N GLN A 451 -1.05 11.75 21.68
CA GLN A 451 -1.09 11.95 23.14
C GLN A 451 -2.22 11.16 23.83
N THR A 452 -3.31 10.85 23.13
CA THR A 452 -4.40 10.02 23.68
C THR A 452 -3.98 8.57 23.94
N TYR A 453 -2.86 8.14 23.37
CA TYR A 453 -2.28 6.79 23.55
C TYR A 453 -1.03 6.80 24.44
N SER A 454 -0.65 7.94 25.01
CA SER A 454 0.54 8.04 25.90
C SER A 454 0.29 7.35 27.25
N PRO A 455 1.26 6.59 27.81
CA PRO A 455 2.56 6.30 27.22
C PRO A 455 2.49 5.20 26.14
N PHE A 456 3.06 5.46 24.98
CA PHE A 456 3.14 4.51 23.88
C PHE A 456 4.62 4.27 23.48
N LYS A 457 4.93 3.04 23.13
CA LYS A 457 6.24 2.67 22.59
C LYS A 457 6.06 1.82 21.36
N LEU A 458 6.85 2.12 20.33
CA LEU A 458 6.95 1.23 19.17
C LEU A 458 7.48 -0.15 19.62
N PRO A 459 7.04 -1.23 18.99
CA PRO A 459 7.60 -2.55 19.27
C PRO A 459 9.11 -2.55 19.07
N LYS A 460 9.82 -3.27 19.94
CA LYS A 460 11.28 -3.37 19.83
C LYS A 460 11.66 -3.99 18.48
N ASP A 461 12.63 -3.37 17.79
CA ASP A 461 13.13 -3.85 16.51
C ASP A 461 12.02 -4.08 15.45
N TYR A 462 10.92 -3.30 15.51
CA TYR A 462 9.79 -3.42 14.59
C TYR A 462 10.18 -3.23 13.12
N ASP A 463 11.23 -2.48 12.89
CA ASP A 463 11.75 -2.05 11.59
C ASP A 463 12.92 -2.92 11.10
N LYS A 464 13.33 -3.95 11.85
CA LYS A 464 14.49 -4.77 11.51
C LYS A 464 14.13 -5.93 10.59
N VAL A 465 14.98 -6.10 9.58
CA VAL A 465 14.97 -7.31 8.76
C VAL A 465 15.62 -8.42 9.57
N ARG A 466 14.80 -9.34 10.05
CA ARG A 466 15.28 -10.61 10.62
C ARG A 466 15.03 -11.67 9.57
N VAL A 467 16.08 -12.18 8.95
CA VAL A 467 16.03 -13.23 7.92
C VAL A 467 16.54 -14.54 8.50
#